data_b666e281c43ffa6f59b7d94277da380c
#
_entry.id   b666e281c43ffa6f59b7d94277da380c
#
_cell.length_a   1.000
_cell.length_b   1.000
_cell.length_c   1.000
_cell.angle_alpha   90.00
_cell.angle_beta   90.00
_cell.angle_gamma   90.00
#
_symmetry.space_group_name_H-M   'P 1'
#
loop_
_entity.id
_entity.type
_entity.pdbx_description
1 polymer ?
#
loop_
_entity_poly.entity_id
_entity_poly.type
_entity_poly.pdbx_seq_one_letter_code
_entity_poly.pdbx_strand_id
1 'polypeptide(L)'
;MPAKPPRAPRPAATAPAAPAGAATLLLIRHGPVEDQGRLVGRRDLTIRIDPAAVARLGRRIGPVDRIAASPAMRCRQTAAALWPDRDAAQLPALWEQDFGAWEGASYAHLPDLGPLSADDLAATAPPGGESFADACARIVPALEALAAGGGRVAVVAHAGTVRAALARALDSPGAALAFRIAPLSLTRIEASPAGWAVSFVNLTADESTNESTDEAG
;
A
#
# COMPACT_ATOMS: atom_id res chain seq x y z
N MET A 1 -52.81 7.47 23.29
CA MET A 1 -51.55 8.12 22.89
C MET A 1 -51.15 7.57 21.57
N PRO A 2 -51.14 8.32 20.46
CA PRO A 2 -50.64 7.79 19.18
C PRO A 2 -49.11 7.66 19.20
N ALA A 3 -48.63 6.56 18.67
CA ALA A 3 -47.21 6.28 18.57
C ALA A 3 -46.49 7.25 17.64
N LYS A 4 -45.30 7.71 18.03
CA LYS A 4 -44.46 8.62 17.27
C LYS A 4 -43.97 7.92 15.98
N PRO A 5 -44.07 8.53 14.79
CA PRO A 5 -43.64 7.93 13.55
C PRO A 5 -42.10 7.70 13.57
N PRO A 6 -41.59 6.65 12.90
CA PRO A 6 -40.16 6.33 12.80
C PRO A 6 -39.41 7.50 12.12
N ARG A 7 -38.25 7.85 12.68
CA ARG A 7 -37.39 8.90 12.15
C ARG A 7 -36.78 8.44 10.81
N ALA A 8 -36.91 9.28 9.79
CA ALA A 8 -36.30 9.00 8.48
C ALA A 8 -34.79 8.83 8.61
N PRO A 9 -34.18 7.89 7.83
CA PRO A 9 -32.74 7.67 7.85
C PRO A 9 -32.00 8.96 7.46
N ARG A 10 -30.98 9.33 8.25
CA ARG A 10 -30.08 10.45 7.90
C ARG A 10 -29.37 10.12 6.59
N PRO A 11 -29.28 11.07 5.64
CA PRO A 11 -28.46 10.85 4.46
C PRO A 11 -27.01 10.59 4.91
N ALA A 12 -26.39 9.58 4.29
CA ALA A 12 -24.97 9.28 4.49
C ALA A 12 -24.15 10.56 4.30
N ALA A 13 -23.32 10.91 5.27
CA ALA A 13 -22.45 12.06 5.18
C ALA A 13 -21.54 11.87 3.96
N THR A 14 -21.73 12.68 2.94
CA THR A 14 -20.83 12.76 1.80
C THR A 14 -19.46 13.17 2.35
N ALA A 15 -18.45 12.33 2.16
CA ALA A 15 -17.09 12.70 2.54
C ALA A 15 -16.74 14.06 1.93
N PRO A 16 -16.09 14.97 2.66
CA PRO A 16 -15.75 16.29 2.13
C PRO A 16 -14.93 16.11 0.85
N ALA A 17 -15.24 16.90 -0.18
CA ALA A 17 -14.48 16.93 -1.41
C ALA A 17 -13.01 17.24 -1.08
N ALA A 18 -12.08 16.46 -1.63
CA ALA A 18 -10.66 16.71 -1.44
C ALA A 18 -10.32 18.13 -1.89
N PRO A 19 -9.44 18.85 -1.16
CA PRO A 19 -9.03 20.22 -1.55
C PRO A 19 -8.41 20.19 -2.95
N ALA A 20 -8.56 21.29 -3.69
CA ALA A 20 -8.00 21.42 -5.04
C ALA A 20 -6.48 21.12 -5.01
N GLY A 21 -6.02 20.21 -5.88
CA GLY A 21 -4.63 19.75 -5.91
C GLY A 21 -4.31 18.61 -4.93
N ALA A 22 -5.31 18.04 -4.23
CA ALA A 22 -5.13 16.84 -3.43
C ALA A 22 -5.36 15.57 -4.26
N ALA A 23 -4.57 14.53 -3.98
CA ALA A 23 -4.75 13.19 -4.51
C ALA A 23 -5.04 12.19 -3.41
N THR A 24 -5.88 11.21 -3.71
CA THR A 24 -6.00 10.01 -2.89
C THR A 24 -5.08 8.93 -3.49
N LEU A 25 -4.03 8.58 -2.78
CA LEU A 25 -3.18 7.43 -3.12
C LEU A 25 -3.75 6.17 -2.48
N LEU A 26 -4.11 5.21 -3.31
CA LEU A 26 -4.61 3.89 -2.94
C LEU A 26 -3.47 2.90 -3.21
N LEU A 27 -2.67 2.64 -2.18
CA LEU A 27 -1.48 1.81 -2.25
C LEU A 27 -1.85 0.35 -1.98
N ILE A 28 -1.60 -0.52 -2.95
CA ILE A 28 -1.94 -1.94 -2.90
C ILE A 28 -0.65 -2.75 -2.93
N ARG A 29 -0.40 -3.58 -1.90
CA ARG A 29 0.65 -4.59 -2.02
C ARG A 29 0.20 -5.69 -2.97
N HIS A 30 1.09 -6.11 -3.86
CA HIS A 30 0.85 -7.22 -4.80
C HIS A 30 0.28 -8.47 -4.10
N GLY A 31 -0.35 -9.35 -4.88
CA GLY A 31 -0.88 -10.63 -4.41
C GLY A 31 0.18 -11.55 -3.81
N PRO A 32 -0.22 -12.58 -3.06
CA PRO A 32 0.69 -13.55 -2.48
C PRO A 32 1.59 -14.18 -3.54
N VAL A 33 2.86 -14.39 -3.22
CA VAL A 33 3.84 -15.11 -4.03
C VAL A 33 4.25 -16.40 -3.32
N GLU A 34 4.75 -17.38 -4.08
CA GLU A 34 5.33 -18.57 -3.49
C GLU A 34 6.83 -18.33 -3.22
N ASP A 35 7.11 -17.64 -2.13
CA ASP A 35 8.47 -17.31 -1.72
C ASP A 35 9.13 -18.38 -0.83
N GLN A 36 8.33 -19.35 -0.37
CA GLN A 36 8.79 -20.43 0.52
C GLN A 36 9.50 -19.92 1.80
N GLY A 37 9.07 -18.78 2.33
CA GLY A 37 9.70 -18.14 3.48
C GLY A 37 11.07 -17.53 3.18
N ARG A 38 11.27 -17.06 1.94
CA ARG A 38 12.51 -16.43 1.49
C ARG A 38 12.30 -14.96 1.20
N LEU A 39 13.35 -14.18 1.41
CA LEU A 39 13.36 -12.77 1.06
C LEU A 39 13.32 -12.59 -0.46
N VAL A 40 12.30 -11.92 -0.96
CA VAL A 40 12.05 -11.83 -2.41
C VAL A 40 12.81 -10.66 -3.05
N GLY A 41 12.64 -9.44 -2.51
CA GLY A 41 13.25 -8.25 -3.07
C GLY A 41 12.92 -8.03 -4.55
N ARG A 42 13.94 -7.93 -5.38
CA ARG A 42 13.86 -7.75 -6.85
C ARG A 42 13.71 -9.03 -7.63
N ARG A 43 13.73 -10.20 -7.01
CA ARG A 43 13.40 -11.45 -7.69
C ARG A 43 12.00 -11.39 -8.28
N ASP A 44 11.86 -11.72 -9.55
CA ASP A 44 10.59 -11.59 -10.28
C ASP A 44 9.77 -12.88 -10.21
N LEU A 45 8.92 -12.97 -9.20
CA LEU A 45 8.04 -14.12 -8.95
C LEU A 45 6.61 -13.81 -9.40
N THR A 46 5.88 -14.89 -9.78
CA THR A 46 4.44 -14.83 -10.05
C THR A 46 3.62 -14.83 -8.76
N ILE A 47 2.36 -14.39 -8.86
CA ILE A 47 1.41 -14.45 -7.74
C ILE A 47 0.52 -15.70 -7.82
N ARG A 48 -0.01 -16.07 -6.65
CA ARG A 48 -1.22 -16.93 -6.56
C ARG A 48 -2.43 -16.02 -6.45
N ILE A 49 -3.35 -16.13 -7.39
CA ILE A 49 -4.58 -15.32 -7.41
C ILE A 49 -5.70 -16.11 -6.76
N ASP A 50 -6.34 -15.49 -5.75
CA ASP A 50 -7.70 -15.84 -5.34
C ASP A 50 -8.67 -14.81 -5.96
N PRO A 51 -9.47 -15.20 -6.97
CA PRO A 51 -10.38 -14.28 -7.64
C PRO A 51 -11.40 -13.64 -6.68
N ALA A 52 -11.80 -14.37 -5.63
CA ALA A 52 -12.75 -13.84 -4.65
C ALA A 52 -12.12 -12.75 -3.79
N ALA A 53 -10.87 -12.93 -3.34
CA ALA A 53 -10.12 -11.89 -2.61
C ALA A 53 -9.88 -10.65 -3.48
N VAL A 54 -9.50 -10.83 -4.75
CA VAL A 54 -9.33 -9.73 -5.71
C VAL A 54 -10.65 -8.97 -5.90
N ALA A 55 -11.78 -9.66 -6.08
CA ALA A 55 -13.08 -9.02 -6.24
C ALA A 55 -13.49 -8.25 -4.97
N ARG A 56 -13.23 -8.80 -3.77
CA ARG A 56 -13.49 -8.09 -2.51
C ARG A 56 -12.64 -6.82 -2.40
N LEU A 57 -11.34 -6.93 -2.69
CA LEU A 57 -10.43 -5.79 -2.68
C LEU A 57 -10.84 -4.73 -3.70
N GLY A 58 -11.20 -5.13 -4.92
CA GLY A 58 -11.66 -4.23 -5.98
C GLY A 58 -12.89 -3.41 -5.55
N ARG A 59 -13.86 -4.03 -4.85
CA ARG A 59 -15.01 -3.29 -4.29
C ARG A 59 -14.61 -2.25 -3.23
N ARG A 60 -13.60 -2.52 -2.41
CA ARG A 60 -13.09 -1.57 -1.40
C ARG A 60 -12.30 -0.42 -2.01
N ILE A 61 -11.55 -0.69 -3.08
CA ILE A 61 -10.82 0.34 -3.82
C ILE A 61 -11.82 1.31 -4.48
N GLY A 62 -12.88 0.79 -5.09
CA GLY A 62 -13.85 1.59 -5.84
C GLY A 62 -13.25 2.21 -7.12
N PRO A 63 -13.92 3.23 -7.69
CA PRO A 63 -13.43 3.89 -8.90
C PRO A 63 -12.10 4.59 -8.69
N VAL A 64 -11.21 4.50 -9.68
CA VAL A 64 -9.92 5.19 -9.71
C VAL A 64 -9.71 5.88 -11.06
N ASP A 65 -9.07 7.05 -11.03
CA ASP A 65 -8.80 7.82 -12.24
C ASP A 65 -7.58 7.28 -12.98
N ARG A 66 -6.54 6.90 -12.25
CA ARG A 66 -5.27 6.41 -12.79
C ARG A 66 -4.78 5.18 -12.05
N ILE A 67 -4.02 4.34 -12.78
CA ILE A 67 -3.41 3.13 -12.23
C ILE A 67 -1.91 3.20 -12.55
N ALA A 68 -1.08 3.04 -11.52
CA ALA A 68 0.36 2.85 -11.64
C ALA A 68 0.76 1.52 -11.02
N ALA A 69 1.83 0.91 -11.51
CA ALA A 69 2.35 -0.32 -10.95
C ALA A 69 3.88 -0.37 -10.99
N SER A 70 4.46 -1.11 -10.06
CA SER A 70 5.83 -1.60 -10.21
C SER A 70 5.93 -2.51 -11.46
N PRO A 71 7.04 -2.49 -12.22
CA PRO A 71 7.21 -3.38 -13.36
C PRO A 71 7.39 -4.85 -12.98
N ALA A 72 7.54 -5.18 -11.70
CA ALA A 72 7.60 -6.56 -11.23
C ALA A 72 6.38 -7.38 -11.70
N MET A 73 6.60 -8.62 -12.15
CA MET A 73 5.54 -9.48 -12.67
C MET A 73 4.37 -9.62 -11.68
N ARG A 74 4.66 -9.84 -10.39
CA ARG A 74 3.65 -9.94 -9.34
C ARG A 74 2.76 -8.70 -9.22
N CYS A 75 3.31 -7.49 -9.46
CA CYS A 75 2.54 -6.25 -9.41
C CYS A 75 1.70 -6.07 -10.68
N ARG A 76 2.25 -6.38 -11.85
CA ARG A 76 1.52 -6.35 -13.12
C ARG A 76 0.35 -7.33 -13.12
N GLN A 77 0.58 -8.56 -12.64
CA GLN A 77 -0.47 -9.57 -12.53
C GLN A 77 -1.57 -9.16 -11.55
N THR A 78 -1.20 -8.54 -10.43
CA THR A 78 -2.18 -8.00 -9.47
C THR A 78 -2.99 -6.87 -10.08
N ALA A 79 -2.37 -5.95 -10.79
CA ALA A 79 -3.06 -4.85 -11.48
C ALA A 79 -4.02 -5.38 -12.55
N ALA A 80 -3.58 -6.32 -13.39
CA ALA A 80 -4.41 -6.94 -14.41
C ALA A 80 -5.61 -7.70 -13.81
N ALA A 81 -5.44 -8.34 -12.65
CA ALA A 81 -6.53 -9.00 -11.96
C ALA A 81 -7.57 -8.03 -11.38
N LEU A 82 -7.13 -6.86 -10.88
CA LEU A 82 -8.01 -5.83 -10.34
C LEU A 82 -8.71 -5.00 -11.43
N TRP A 83 -8.05 -4.77 -12.56
CA TRP A 83 -8.55 -3.96 -13.68
C TRP A 83 -8.23 -4.63 -15.02
N PRO A 84 -8.95 -5.68 -15.41
CA PRO A 84 -8.65 -6.48 -16.61
C PRO A 84 -8.73 -5.67 -17.92
N ASP A 85 -9.55 -4.61 -17.94
CA ASP A 85 -9.80 -3.79 -19.12
C ASP A 85 -9.01 -2.45 -19.10
N ARG A 86 -8.02 -2.30 -18.19
CA ARG A 86 -7.25 -1.08 -18.06
C ARG A 86 -5.76 -1.38 -17.89
N ASP A 87 -4.93 -0.60 -18.57
CA ASP A 87 -3.49 -0.66 -18.40
C ASP A 87 -3.02 0.13 -17.18
N ALA A 88 -2.01 -0.40 -16.50
CA ALA A 88 -1.30 0.29 -15.43
C ALA A 88 0.01 0.90 -15.97
N ALA A 89 0.25 2.18 -15.71
CA ALA A 89 1.52 2.82 -16.02
C ALA A 89 2.64 2.16 -15.19
N GLN A 90 3.64 1.59 -15.85
CA GLN A 90 4.75 0.93 -15.18
C GLN A 90 5.82 1.94 -14.79
N LEU A 91 6.11 2.06 -13.51
CA LEU A 91 7.09 2.98 -12.97
C LEU A 91 8.28 2.22 -12.34
N PRO A 92 9.47 2.23 -12.97
CA PRO A 92 10.65 1.56 -12.42
C PRO A 92 11.04 2.01 -11.01
N ALA A 93 10.74 3.26 -10.66
CA ALA A 93 10.95 3.77 -9.31
C ALA A 93 10.13 3.03 -8.23
N LEU A 94 9.09 2.29 -8.59
CA LEU A 94 8.26 1.53 -7.65
C LEU A 94 8.74 0.09 -7.41
N TRP A 95 9.91 -0.33 -7.92
CA TRP A 95 10.50 -1.63 -7.56
C TRP A 95 10.64 -1.77 -6.05
N GLU A 96 10.54 -3.01 -5.57
CA GLU A 96 10.83 -3.34 -4.16
C GLU A 96 12.29 -2.98 -3.81
N GLN A 97 12.57 -2.83 -2.53
CA GLN A 97 13.91 -2.70 -2.00
C GLN A 97 14.81 -3.80 -2.57
N ASP A 98 15.99 -3.40 -3.02
CA ASP A 98 17.05 -4.31 -3.44
C ASP A 98 17.74 -4.86 -2.19
N PHE A 99 17.52 -6.13 -1.90
CA PHE A 99 18.15 -6.76 -0.75
C PHE A 99 19.52 -7.41 -1.10
N GLY A 100 20.05 -7.15 -2.28
CA GLY A 100 21.40 -7.55 -2.68
C GLY A 100 21.67 -9.02 -2.38
N ALA A 101 22.77 -9.29 -1.68
CA ALA A 101 23.18 -10.65 -1.33
C ALA A 101 22.19 -11.42 -0.42
N TRP A 102 21.22 -10.76 0.17
CA TRP A 102 20.22 -11.42 1.02
C TRP A 102 19.01 -11.94 0.22
N GLU A 103 18.88 -11.58 -1.04
CA GLU A 103 17.75 -12.06 -1.87
C GLU A 103 17.78 -13.57 -2.03
N GLY A 104 16.64 -14.19 -1.81
CA GLY A 104 16.49 -15.65 -1.83
C GLY A 104 16.94 -16.37 -0.57
N ALA A 105 17.56 -15.68 0.39
CA ALA A 105 17.83 -16.25 1.70
C ALA A 105 16.52 -16.53 2.45
N SER A 106 16.49 -17.62 3.22
CA SER A 106 15.40 -17.85 4.18
C SER A 106 15.43 -16.78 5.27
N TYR A 107 14.28 -16.30 5.71
CA TYR A 107 14.20 -15.35 6.84
C TYR A 107 14.91 -15.84 8.10
N ALA A 108 14.95 -17.16 8.31
CA ALA A 108 15.67 -17.78 9.43
C ALA A 108 17.20 -17.70 9.32
N HIS A 109 17.72 -17.42 8.15
CA HIS A 109 19.17 -17.34 7.89
C HIS A 109 19.64 -15.92 7.52
N LEU A 110 18.78 -14.93 7.68
CA LEU A 110 19.22 -13.54 7.57
C LEU A 110 20.16 -13.21 8.73
N PRO A 111 21.16 -12.36 8.50
CA PRO A 111 22.08 -11.98 9.57
C PRO A 111 21.37 -11.27 10.71
N ASP A 112 21.76 -11.59 11.94
CA ASP A 112 21.37 -10.80 13.09
C ASP A 112 22.17 -9.48 13.06
N LEU A 113 21.45 -8.38 12.92
CA LEU A 113 22.03 -7.03 12.89
C LEU A 113 22.26 -6.46 14.30
N GLY A 114 21.93 -7.22 15.34
CA GLY A 114 22.00 -6.74 16.71
C GLY A 114 20.94 -5.69 17.05
N PRO A 115 21.05 -5.03 18.19
CA PRO A 115 20.10 -4.03 18.65
C PRO A 115 20.33 -2.70 17.90
N LEU A 116 19.63 -2.50 16.79
CA LEU A 116 19.61 -1.24 16.05
C LEU A 116 18.41 -0.38 16.46
N SER A 117 18.58 0.94 16.45
CA SER A 117 17.44 1.84 16.43
C SER A 117 16.66 1.66 15.10
N ALA A 118 15.40 2.10 15.06
CA ALA A 118 14.60 2.03 13.83
C ALA A 118 15.25 2.84 12.69
N ASP A 119 15.86 3.96 12.99
CA ASP A 119 16.53 4.81 12.00
C ASP A 119 17.85 4.17 11.52
N ASP A 120 18.64 3.56 12.41
CA ASP A 120 19.82 2.81 12.00
C ASP A 120 19.46 1.61 11.13
N LEU A 121 18.36 0.89 11.47
CA LEU A 121 17.87 -0.19 10.66
C LEU A 121 17.44 0.31 9.27
N ALA A 122 16.73 1.44 9.20
CA ALA A 122 16.33 2.04 7.93
C ALA A 122 17.53 2.49 7.08
N ALA A 123 18.63 2.87 7.69
CA ALA A 123 19.87 3.28 7.03
C ALA A 123 20.80 2.10 6.69
N THR A 124 20.52 0.90 7.21
CA THR A 124 21.37 -0.27 6.97
C THR A 124 21.07 -0.89 5.60
N ALA A 125 22.09 -0.97 4.75
CA ALA A 125 21.98 -1.62 3.44
C ALA A 125 22.52 -3.06 3.49
N PRO A 126 21.82 -4.03 2.84
CA PRO A 126 22.39 -5.33 2.55
C PRO A 126 23.63 -5.22 1.63
N PRO A 127 24.58 -6.14 1.69
CA PRO A 127 25.72 -6.13 0.78
C PRO A 127 25.27 -6.14 -0.69
N GLY A 128 25.67 -5.11 -1.44
CA GLY A 128 25.31 -4.95 -2.86
C GLY A 128 23.82 -4.57 -3.11
N GLY A 129 23.08 -4.23 -2.07
CA GLY A 129 21.70 -3.76 -2.14
C GLY A 129 21.53 -2.31 -1.75
N GLU A 130 20.29 -1.89 -1.52
CA GLU A 130 19.92 -0.56 -1.02
C GLU A 130 19.36 -0.64 0.40
N SER A 131 19.61 0.38 1.22
CA SER A 131 18.94 0.56 2.49
C SER A 131 17.46 0.89 2.27
N PHE A 132 16.64 0.80 3.33
CA PHE A 132 15.26 1.27 3.21
C PHE A 132 15.19 2.79 3.00
N ALA A 133 16.11 3.54 3.57
CA ALA A 133 16.23 4.98 3.33
C ALA A 133 16.53 5.30 1.86
N ASP A 134 17.42 4.54 1.21
CA ASP A 134 17.69 4.68 -0.24
C ASP A 134 16.45 4.32 -1.07
N ALA A 135 15.75 3.25 -0.70
CA ALA A 135 14.49 2.89 -1.35
C ALA A 135 13.45 4.02 -1.21
N CYS A 136 13.32 4.64 -0.04
CA CYS A 136 12.46 5.82 0.15
C CYS A 136 12.88 6.98 -0.75
N ALA A 137 14.17 7.29 -0.83
CA ALA A 137 14.70 8.38 -1.67
C ALA A 137 14.37 8.18 -3.16
N ARG A 138 14.26 6.94 -3.62
CA ARG A 138 13.86 6.57 -4.98
C ARG A 138 12.34 6.56 -5.18
N ILE A 139 11.59 6.04 -4.22
CA ILE A 139 10.15 5.77 -4.34
C ILE A 139 9.34 7.06 -4.11
N VAL A 140 9.67 7.84 -3.08
CA VAL A 140 8.87 9.01 -2.65
C VAL A 140 8.69 10.02 -3.79
N PRO A 141 9.72 10.44 -4.54
CA PRO A 141 9.53 11.37 -5.65
C PRO A 141 8.55 10.87 -6.72
N ALA A 142 8.53 9.55 -7.00
CA ALA A 142 7.57 8.97 -7.94
C ALA A 142 6.13 9.02 -7.42
N LEU A 143 5.93 8.78 -6.12
CA LEU A 143 4.62 8.91 -5.50
C LEU A 143 4.14 10.37 -5.43
N GLU A 144 5.04 11.32 -5.17
CA GLU A 144 4.76 12.76 -5.22
C GLU A 144 4.36 13.22 -6.62
N ALA A 145 5.05 12.74 -7.65
CA ALA A 145 4.69 13.02 -9.04
C ALA A 145 3.30 12.46 -9.40
N LEU A 146 2.96 11.25 -8.91
CA LEU A 146 1.61 10.70 -9.05
C LEU A 146 0.57 11.55 -8.33
N ALA A 147 0.87 12.00 -7.11
CA ALA A 147 -0.03 12.82 -6.31
C ALA A 147 -0.25 14.22 -6.93
N ALA A 148 0.79 14.84 -7.50
CA ALA A 148 0.70 16.15 -8.15
C ALA A 148 -0.35 16.21 -9.26
N GLY A 149 -0.64 15.09 -9.92
CA GLY A 149 -1.70 14.99 -10.92
C GLY A 149 -3.13 14.96 -10.36
N GLY A 150 -3.31 15.01 -9.03
CA GLY A 150 -4.62 14.97 -8.36
C GLY A 150 -5.40 13.68 -8.58
N GLY A 151 -6.65 13.65 -8.08
CA GLY A 151 -7.58 12.54 -8.26
C GLY A 151 -7.26 11.29 -7.43
N ARG A 152 -7.93 10.18 -7.77
CA ARG A 152 -7.76 8.89 -7.10
C ARG A 152 -6.80 8.01 -7.90
N VAL A 153 -5.65 7.72 -7.33
CA VAL A 153 -4.57 6.96 -7.99
C VAL A 153 -4.36 5.64 -7.28
N ALA A 154 -4.60 4.54 -7.99
CA ALA A 154 -4.21 3.21 -7.52
C ALA A 154 -2.73 2.96 -7.83
N VAL A 155 -1.99 2.47 -6.84
CA VAL A 155 -0.57 2.15 -6.96
C VAL A 155 -0.36 0.71 -6.52
N VAL A 156 -0.13 -0.21 -7.47
CA VAL A 156 0.12 -1.62 -7.19
C VAL A 156 1.63 -1.86 -7.10
N ALA A 157 2.11 -2.11 -5.90
CA ALA A 157 3.53 -2.24 -5.67
C ALA A 157 3.85 -3.23 -4.52
N HIS A 158 4.79 -2.90 -3.68
CA HIS A 158 5.40 -3.78 -2.68
C HIS A 158 5.22 -3.24 -1.26
N ALA A 159 5.59 -4.05 -0.26
CA ALA A 159 5.56 -3.61 1.13
C ALA A 159 6.49 -2.40 1.37
N GLY A 160 7.67 -2.40 0.75
CA GLY A 160 8.61 -1.27 0.82
C GLY A 160 8.02 0.02 0.24
N THR A 161 7.31 -0.07 -0.89
CA THR A 161 6.63 1.10 -1.49
C THR A 161 5.55 1.69 -0.57
N VAL A 162 4.72 0.83 0.05
CA VAL A 162 3.71 1.29 1.01
C VAL A 162 4.37 1.95 2.22
N ARG A 163 5.42 1.32 2.76
CA ARG A 163 6.19 1.90 3.87
C ARG A 163 6.88 3.21 3.48
N ALA A 164 7.38 3.35 2.25
CA ALA A 164 7.97 4.61 1.79
C ALA A 164 6.93 5.75 1.75
N ALA A 165 5.68 5.46 1.36
CA ALA A 165 4.60 6.43 1.44
C ALA A 165 4.26 6.81 2.89
N LEU A 166 4.28 5.83 3.81
CA LEU A 166 4.12 6.08 5.24
C LEU A 166 5.28 6.88 5.80
N ALA A 167 6.53 6.56 5.41
CA ALA A 167 7.72 7.32 5.79
C ALA A 167 7.60 8.80 5.38
N ARG A 168 7.07 9.07 4.18
CA ARG A 168 6.80 10.45 3.72
C ARG A 168 5.74 11.15 4.56
N ALA A 169 4.67 10.43 4.94
CA ALA A 169 3.60 10.99 5.77
C ALA A 169 4.04 11.25 7.22
N LEU A 170 4.93 10.41 7.76
CA LEU A 170 5.43 10.46 9.13
C LEU A 170 6.73 11.25 9.28
N ASP A 171 7.33 11.66 8.17
CA ASP A 171 8.68 12.26 8.12
C ASP A 171 9.74 11.39 8.81
N SER A 172 9.60 10.07 8.75
CA SER A 172 10.51 9.12 9.39
C SER A 172 10.51 7.75 8.69
N PRO A 173 11.58 7.40 7.97
CA PRO A 173 11.77 6.05 7.43
C PRO A 173 11.76 4.97 8.52
N GLY A 174 12.43 5.21 9.64
CA GLY A 174 12.49 4.25 10.74
C GLY A 174 11.11 3.91 11.31
N ALA A 175 10.27 4.93 11.57
CA ALA A 175 8.92 4.72 12.08
C ALA A 175 8.04 3.90 11.11
N ALA A 176 8.25 4.06 9.80
CA ALA A 176 7.49 3.33 8.79
C ALA A 176 7.78 1.82 8.76
N LEU A 177 8.94 1.38 9.24
CA LEU A 177 9.29 -0.05 9.34
C LEU A 177 8.40 -0.81 10.34
N ALA A 178 7.79 -0.13 11.31
CA ALA A 178 6.87 -0.73 12.28
C ALA A 178 5.55 -1.23 11.66
N PHE A 179 5.21 -0.78 10.45
CA PHE A 179 3.95 -1.18 9.82
C PHE A 179 4.05 -2.54 9.13
N ARG A 180 3.12 -3.44 9.48
CA ARG A 180 2.93 -4.68 8.74
C ARG A 180 2.05 -4.42 7.52
N ILE A 181 2.48 -4.88 6.34
CA ILE A 181 1.76 -4.73 5.09
C ILE A 181 1.52 -6.13 4.51
N ALA A 182 0.29 -6.61 4.53
CA ALA A 182 -0.09 -7.93 4.04
C ALA A 182 -0.21 -7.95 2.49
N PRO A 183 -0.02 -9.09 1.81
CA PRO A 183 -0.40 -9.23 0.40
C PRO A 183 -1.88 -8.90 0.18
N LEU A 184 -2.23 -8.30 -0.96
CA LEU A 184 -3.59 -7.82 -1.29
C LEU A 184 -4.20 -6.90 -0.22
N SER A 185 -3.38 -6.16 0.51
CA SER A 185 -3.84 -5.11 1.42
C SER A 185 -3.89 -3.76 0.74
N LEU A 186 -4.79 -2.91 1.23
CA LEU A 186 -4.99 -1.53 0.80
C LEU A 186 -4.55 -0.57 1.91
N THR A 187 -3.75 0.41 1.56
CA THR A 187 -3.40 1.56 2.40
C THR A 187 -3.85 2.82 1.68
N ARG A 188 -4.53 3.72 2.38
CA ARG A 188 -5.03 4.98 1.81
C ARG A 188 -4.34 6.17 2.44
N ILE A 189 -3.82 7.03 1.59
CA ILE A 189 -3.15 8.29 1.97
C ILE A 189 -3.75 9.43 1.14
N GLU A 190 -4.12 10.50 1.82
CA GLU A 190 -4.49 11.77 1.20
C GLU A 190 -3.23 12.62 1.07
N ALA A 191 -2.81 12.86 -0.16
CA ALA A 191 -1.61 13.63 -0.48
C ALA A 191 -1.99 15.02 -0.99
N SER A 192 -1.45 16.07 -0.38
CA SER A 192 -1.64 17.45 -0.78
C SER A 192 -0.32 18.23 -0.67
N PRO A 193 -0.22 19.42 -1.28
CA PRO A 193 0.94 20.29 -1.08
C PRO A 193 1.19 20.68 0.38
N ALA A 194 0.16 20.68 1.22
CA ALA A 194 0.26 20.99 2.65
C ALA A 194 0.80 19.82 3.49
N GLY A 195 0.82 18.60 2.94
CA GLY A 195 1.27 17.40 3.63
C GLY A 195 0.49 16.15 3.24
N TRP A 196 0.89 15.03 3.79
CA TRP A 196 0.26 13.73 3.58
C TRP A 196 -0.43 13.25 4.85
N ALA A 197 -1.67 12.78 4.72
CA ALA A 197 -2.46 12.25 5.82
C ALA A 197 -2.83 10.78 5.58
N VAL A 198 -2.56 9.93 6.57
CA VAL A 198 -2.86 8.50 6.50
C VAL A 198 -4.29 8.27 6.96
N SER A 199 -5.16 7.78 6.07
CA SER A 199 -6.55 7.46 6.40
C SER A 199 -6.66 6.08 7.07
N PHE A 200 -5.99 5.08 6.51
CA PHE A 200 -5.85 3.74 7.09
C PHE A 200 -4.67 3.00 6.45
N VAL A 201 -4.18 1.96 7.14
CA VAL A 201 -3.06 1.12 6.71
C VAL A 201 -3.47 -0.34 6.73
N ASN A 202 -3.03 -1.09 5.69
CA ASN A 202 -3.08 -2.56 5.67
C ASN A 202 -4.49 -3.16 5.75
N LEU A 203 -5.51 -2.51 5.21
CA LEU A 203 -6.86 -3.05 5.15
C LEU A 203 -6.88 -4.27 4.20
N THR A 204 -7.13 -5.46 4.75
CA THR A 204 -7.20 -6.71 3.99
C THR A 204 -8.60 -6.98 3.46
N ALA A 205 -8.72 -7.88 2.46
CA ALA A 205 -10.00 -8.23 1.88
C ALA A 205 -10.96 -8.93 2.88
N ASP A 206 -10.42 -9.55 3.93
CA ASP A 206 -11.18 -10.36 4.88
C ASP A 206 -11.60 -9.60 6.15
N GLU A 207 -11.06 -8.41 6.40
CA GLU A 207 -11.52 -7.56 7.49
C GLU A 207 -12.91 -7.01 7.15
N SER A 208 -13.94 -7.50 7.85
CA SER A 208 -15.24 -6.85 7.88
C SER A 208 -15.04 -5.45 8.48
N THR A 209 -15.45 -4.40 7.76
CA THR A 209 -15.75 -3.14 8.42
C THR A 209 -16.84 -3.44 9.44
N ASN A 210 -16.50 -3.48 10.73
CA ASN A 210 -17.49 -3.42 11.77
C ASN A 210 -18.17 -2.06 11.64
N GLU A 211 -19.20 -1.98 10.82
CA GLU A 211 -20.25 -1.02 11.05
C GLU A 211 -20.86 -1.47 12.37
N SER A 212 -20.46 -0.81 13.44
CA SER A 212 -21.13 -0.93 14.73
C SER A 212 -22.59 -0.56 14.51
N THR A 213 -23.42 -1.60 14.38
CA THR A 213 -24.82 -1.48 14.72
C THR A 213 -24.86 -1.24 16.21
N ASP A 214 -24.86 0.03 16.62
CA ASP A 214 -25.41 0.42 17.90
C ASP A 214 -26.91 0.08 17.87
N GLU A 215 -27.23 -1.19 18.13
CA GLU A 215 -28.53 -1.55 18.61
C GLU A 215 -28.57 -1.20 20.11
N ALA A 216 -29.13 -0.04 20.36
CA ALA A 216 -29.54 0.37 21.69
C ALA A 216 -30.49 -0.67 22.30
N GLY A 217 -30.08 -1.24 23.45
CA GLY A 217 -30.99 -1.81 24.44
C GLY A 217 -31.61 -0.70 25.31
#